data_afe1bebe8ca5bf83add0b90b6f4c6b14
#
_entry.id   afe1bebe8ca5bf83add0b90b6f4c6b14
#
_cell.length_a   1.000
_cell.length_b   1.000
_cell.length_c   1.000
_cell.angle_alpha   90.00
_cell.angle_beta   90.00
_cell.angle_gamma   90.00
#
_symmetry.space_group_name_H-M   'P 1'
#
loop_
_entity.id
_entity.type
_entity.pdbx_description
1 polymer ?
#
loop_
_entity_poly.entity_id
_entity_poly.type
_entity_poly.pdbx_seq_one_letter_code
_entity_poly.pdbx_strand_id
1 'polypeptide(L)'
;MRSLQTSCNDEGRVIETTTPSYRHDCKMKYACKKREMWYKNWEHYEMWRNIPSFKTTSLERMRNYFTHVYPHMNIIFQFHLYKNFRGLSFRSYCRGKATLHKICESIVGKKKTLVGFGDFSQQHGLVKKHPTAPIKKFKNELRKYCDVVDVDEYNTSKTCNCCHKPIELYKNKVIRKMRDGTYTKARLSQINSVIRCNLNECSLCCMDRDINASKNILYLLKLQKAGKKRPECFLPSSKEEDQPTIINCDTPSGR
;
A
#
# COMPACT_ATOMS: atom_id res chain seq x y z
N MET A 1 10.10 1.49 -6.68
CA MET A 1 8.74 1.07 -7.07
C MET A 1 8.10 0.46 -5.85
N ARG A 2 6.80 0.59 -5.65
CA ARG A 2 6.14 -0.12 -4.54
C ARG A 2 5.49 -1.37 -5.11
N SER A 3 5.74 -2.51 -4.49
CA SER A 3 5.02 -3.74 -4.78
C SER A 3 3.54 -3.56 -4.46
N LEU A 4 2.68 -4.15 -5.26
CA LEU A 4 1.26 -4.36 -4.94
C LEU A 4 1.17 -5.54 -3.97
N GLN A 5 1.96 -6.56 -4.25
CA GLN A 5 2.02 -7.81 -3.52
C GLN A 5 3.39 -8.45 -3.77
N THR A 6 4.02 -8.91 -2.72
CA THR A 6 5.18 -9.81 -2.76
C THR A 6 4.80 -11.04 -1.96
N SER A 7 4.91 -12.22 -2.54
CA SER A 7 4.64 -13.49 -1.88
C SER A 7 5.85 -14.40 -1.99
N CYS A 8 6.06 -15.22 -0.97
CA CYS A 8 7.07 -16.26 -0.95
C CYS A 8 6.40 -17.58 -0.59
N ASN A 9 6.69 -18.66 -1.34
CA ASN A 9 6.20 -20.00 -1.04
C ASN A 9 7.25 -20.83 -0.27
N ASP A 10 6.87 -22.02 0.16
CA ASP A 10 7.74 -22.94 0.90
C ASP A 10 9.00 -23.36 0.13
N GLU A 11 8.95 -23.34 -1.18
CA GLU A 11 10.06 -23.69 -2.09
C GLU A 11 11.01 -22.49 -2.31
N GLY A 12 10.75 -21.34 -1.64
CA GLY A 12 11.53 -20.12 -1.78
C GLY A 12 11.22 -19.30 -3.04
N ARG A 13 10.24 -19.72 -3.85
CA ARG A 13 9.82 -18.95 -5.03
C ARG A 13 9.15 -17.63 -4.59
N VAL A 14 9.63 -16.54 -5.14
CA VAL A 14 9.07 -15.21 -4.91
C VAL A 14 8.24 -14.79 -6.13
N ILE A 15 7.01 -14.35 -5.88
CA ILE A 15 6.12 -13.76 -6.88
C ILE A 15 5.87 -12.32 -6.47
N GLU A 16 6.21 -11.40 -7.35
CA GLU A 16 6.02 -9.98 -7.11
C GLU A 16 5.12 -9.36 -8.19
N THR A 17 4.16 -8.56 -7.75
CA THR A 17 3.35 -7.72 -8.62
C THR A 17 3.44 -6.28 -8.16
N THR A 18 3.86 -5.38 -9.04
CA THR A 18 3.94 -3.97 -8.72
C THR A 18 2.62 -3.24 -8.98
N THR A 19 2.34 -2.18 -8.22
CA THR A 19 1.17 -1.32 -8.46
C THR A 19 1.16 -0.73 -9.90
N PRO A 20 2.30 -0.28 -10.47
CA PRO A 20 2.33 0.14 -11.87
C PRO A 20 1.98 -0.96 -12.86
N SER A 21 2.48 -2.20 -12.67
CA SER A 21 2.15 -3.35 -13.52
C SER A 21 0.66 -3.64 -13.49
N TYR A 22 0.07 -3.78 -12.30
CA TYR A 22 -1.38 -3.96 -12.14
C TYR A 22 -2.19 -2.87 -12.87
N ARG A 23 -1.82 -1.59 -12.69
CA ARG A 23 -2.51 -0.47 -13.37
C ARG A 23 -2.34 -0.49 -14.88
N HIS A 24 -1.20 -0.95 -15.37
CA HIS A 24 -0.95 -1.16 -16.79
C HIS A 24 -1.87 -2.24 -17.36
N ASP A 25 -1.94 -3.41 -16.71
CA ASP A 25 -2.74 -4.55 -17.17
C ASP A 25 -4.24 -4.24 -17.12
N CYS A 26 -4.68 -3.49 -16.12
CA CYS A 26 -6.05 -2.96 -16.05
C CYS A 26 -6.34 -1.87 -17.09
N LYS A 27 -5.34 -1.43 -17.88
CA LYS A 27 -5.44 -0.31 -18.85
C LYS A 27 -5.94 1.00 -18.20
N MET A 28 -5.62 1.24 -16.92
CA MET A 28 -6.09 2.44 -16.21
C MET A 28 -5.58 3.73 -16.82
N LYS A 29 -4.30 3.78 -17.22
CA LYS A 29 -3.73 4.97 -17.92
C LYS A 29 -4.45 5.26 -19.22
N TYR A 30 -4.76 4.22 -19.99
CA TYR A 30 -5.53 4.36 -21.23
C TYR A 30 -6.92 4.92 -20.96
N ALA A 31 -7.63 4.38 -19.97
CA ALA A 31 -8.96 4.85 -19.61
C ALA A 31 -8.96 6.31 -19.11
N CYS A 32 -7.91 6.73 -18.36
CA CYS A 32 -7.76 8.11 -17.95
C CYS A 32 -7.54 9.04 -19.16
N LYS A 33 -6.59 8.71 -20.07
CA LYS A 33 -6.33 9.51 -21.27
C LYS A 33 -7.56 9.61 -22.18
N LYS A 34 -8.32 8.50 -22.34
CA LYS A 34 -9.54 8.48 -23.14
C LYS A 34 -10.61 9.41 -22.56
N ARG A 35 -10.82 9.37 -21.25
CA ARG A 35 -11.74 10.29 -20.56
C ARG A 35 -11.29 11.74 -20.70
N GLU A 36 -10.01 12.01 -20.46
CA GLU A 36 -9.46 13.37 -20.62
C GLU A 36 -9.68 13.93 -22.03
N MET A 37 -9.48 13.10 -23.06
CA MET A 37 -9.75 13.49 -24.45
C MET A 37 -11.23 13.80 -24.66
N TRP A 38 -12.16 12.99 -24.11
CA TRP A 38 -13.59 13.27 -24.22
C TRP A 38 -14.00 14.55 -23.49
N TYR A 39 -13.42 14.85 -22.33
CA TYR A 39 -13.65 16.13 -21.64
C TYR A 39 -13.16 17.30 -22.48
N LYS A 40 -11.93 17.23 -23.03
CA LYS A 40 -11.35 18.30 -23.84
C LYS A 40 -12.15 18.60 -25.12
N ASN A 41 -12.78 17.58 -25.68
CA ASN A 41 -13.60 17.70 -26.90
C ASN A 41 -15.09 18.01 -26.59
N TRP A 42 -15.42 18.18 -25.32
CA TRP A 42 -16.77 18.54 -24.92
C TRP A 42 -16.96 20.05 -24.98
N GLU A 43 -18.05 20.52 -25.63
CA GLU A 43 -18.33 21.94 -25.79
C GLU A 43 -18.36 22.73 -24.49
N HIS A 44 -18.76 22.09 -23.37
CA HIS A 44 -18.79 22.70 -22.05
C HIS A 44 -17.51 22.45 -21.21
N TYR A 45 -16.37 22.15 -21.86
CA TYR A 45 -15.12 21.83 -21.18
C TYR A 45 -14.62 22.95 -20.25
N GLU A 46 -14.73 24.21 -20.67
CA GLU A 46 -14.29 25.35 -19.84
C GLU A 46 -15.12 25.47 -18.57
N MET A 47 -16.44 25.27 -18.65
CA MET A 47 -17.28 25.19 -17.45
C MET A 47 -16.83 24.06 -16.52
N TRP A 48 -16.60 22.86 -17.08
CA TRP A 48 -16.14 21.69 -16.33
C TRP A 48 -14.77 21.92 -15.68
N ARG A 49 -13.84 22.52 -16.38
CA ARG A 49 -12.48 22.80 -15.90
C ARG A 49 -12.47 23.76 -14.71
N ASN A 50 -13.40 24.70 -14.69
CA ASN A 50 -13.50 25.76 -13.68
C ASN A 50 -14.34 25.35 -12.46
N ILE A 51 -14.82 24.09 -12.38
CA ILE A 51 -15.56 23.60 -11.20
C ILE A 51 -14.67 23.71 -9.96
N PRO A 52 -15.13 24.43 -8.91
CA PRO A 52 -14.42 24.49 -7.64
C PRO A 52 -14.27 23.11 -7.00
N SER A 53 -13.25 22.92 -6.18
CA SER A 53 -13.05 21.64 -5.50
C SER A 53 -14.10 21.41 -4.42
N PHE A 54 -14.78 20.25 -4.48
CA PHE A 54 -15.69 19.78 -3.43
C PHE A 54 -14.95 19.28 -2.17
N LYS A 55 -13.64 19.02 -2.25
CA LYS A 55 -12.82 18.50 -1.13
C LYS A 55 -12.46 19.62 -0.17
N THR A 56 -13.42 20.09 0.60
CA THR A 56 -13.24 21.19 1.54
C THR A 56 -14.12 20.98 2.78
N THR A 57 -13.68 21.50 3.93
CA THR A 57 -14.45 21.60 5.17
C THR A 57 -15.11 23.00 5.31
N SER A 58 -14.78 23.95 4.43
CA SER A 58 -15.35 25.30 4.43
C SER A 58 -16.74 25.31 3.80
N LEU A 59 -17.74 25.78 4.53
CA LEU A 59 -19.12 25.95 4.04
C LEU A 59 -19.20 26.91 2.86
N GLU A 60 -18.42 28.00 2.87
CA GLU A 60 -18.36 28.95 1.78
C GLU A 60 -17.87 28.30 0.47
N ARG A 61 -16.76 27.57 0.52
CA ARG A 61 -16.24 26.84 -0.65
C ARG A 61 -17.22 25.78 -1.14
N MET A 62 -17.94 25.13 -0.23
CA MET A 62 -18.99 24.17 -0.58
C MET A 62 -20.17 24.86 -1.28
N ARG A 63 -20.61 26.01 -0.78
CA ARG A 63 -21.63 26.83 -1.45
C ARG A 63 -21.20 27.21 -2.87
N ASN A 64 -19.97 27.73 -3.02
CA ASN A 64 -19.43 28.09 -4.32
C ASN A 64 -19.41 26.91 -5.29
N TYR A 65 -19.08 25.70 -4.82
CA TYR A 65 -19.17 24.49 -5.63
C TYR A 65 -20.60 24.23 -6.10
N PHE A 66 -21.60 24.26 -5.20
CA PHE A 66 -22.99 24.01 -5.55
C PHE A 66 -23.58 25.09 -6.46
N THR A 67 -23.28 26.36 -6.19
CA THR A 67 -23.71 27.48 -7.05
C THR A 67 -23.16 27.32 -8.48
N HIS A 68 -21.95 26.79 -8.63
CA HIS A 68 -21.36 26.56 -9.95
C HIS A 68 -21.94 25.32 -10.63
N VAL A 69 -22.13 24.21 -9.90
CA VAL A 69 -22.54 22.92 -10.49
C VAL A 69 -24.05 22.82 -10.73
N TYR A 70 -24.87 23.35 -9.83
CA TYR A 70 -26.32 23.16 -9.87
C TYR A 70 -26.97 23.63 -11.18
N PRO A 71 -26.66 24.82 -11.73
CA PRO A 71 -27.23 25.27 -13.01
C PRO A 71 -26.87 24.36 -14.20
N HIS A 72 -25.74 23.67 -14.11
CA HIS A 72 -25.21 22.83 -15.19
C HIS A 72 -25.42 21.33 -14.97
N MET A 73 -26.15 20.95 -13.91
CA MET A 73 -26.27 19.55 -13.49
C MET A 73 -26.82 18.64 -14.59
N ASN A 74 -27.84 19.06 -15.32
CA ASN A 74 -28.44 18.27 -16.39
C ASN A 74 -27.45 18.01 -17.52
N ILE A 75 -26.69 19.02 -17.93
CA ILE A 75 -25.68 18.92 -18.99
C ILE A 75 -24.56 17.96 -18.56
N ILE A 76 -24.10 18.10 -17.29
CA ILE A 76 -23.10 17.22 -16.70
C ILE A 76 -23.58 15.78 -16.66
N PHE A 77 -24.84 15.53 -16.22
CA PHE A 77 -25.41 14.19 -16.20
C PHE A 77 -25.54 13.57 -17.58
N GLN A 78 -26.07 14.30 -18.55
CA GLN A 78 -26.18 13.82 -19.92
C GLN A 78 -24.84 13.39 -20.48
N PHE A 79 -23.80 14.21 -20.29
CA PHE A 79 -22.44 13.88 -20.72
C PHE A 79 -21.89 12.62 -20.05
N HIS A 80 -22.05 12.48 -18.72
CA HIS A 80 -21.54 11.30 -17.98
C HIS A 80 -22.37 10.03 -18.22
N LEU A 81 -23.66 10.15 -18.53
CA LEU A 81 -24.52 9.02 -18.87
C LEU A 81 -24.29 8.50 -20.29
N TYR A 82 -23.50 9.21 -21.11
CA TYR A 82 -23.20 8.78 -22.44
C TYR A 82 -22.59 7.38 -22.48
N LYS A 83 -23.08 6.54 -23.43
CA LYS A 83 -22.72 5.11 -23.54
C LYS A 83 -21.23 4.82 -23.46
N ASN A 84 -20.41 5.71 -24.03
CA ASN A 84 -18.96 5.55 -24.06
C ASN A 84 -18.32 5.57 -22.67
N PHE A 85 -18.74 6.48 -21.76
CA PHE A 85 -18.24 6.54 -20.39
C PHE A 85 -18.58 5.28 -19.61
N ARG A 86 -19.83 4.82 -19.71
CA ARG A 86 -20.29 3.57 -19.05
C ARG A 86 -19.53 2.36 -19.59
N GLY A 87 -19.39 2.26 -20.93
CA GLY A 87 -18.66 1.18 -21.58
C GLY A 87 -17.18 1.16 -21.21
N LEU A 88 -16.53 2.32 -21.07
CA LEU A 88 -15.13 2.41 -20.63
C LEU A 88 -14.99 1.99 -19.17
N SER A 89 -15.90 2.43 -18.29
CA SER A 89 -15.91 2.06 -16.88
C SER A 89 -16.13 0.56 -16.69
N PHE A 90 -17.06 -0.03 -17.41
CA PHE A 90 -17.33 -1.46 -17.40
C PHE A 90 -16.11 -2.27 -17.88
N ARG A 91 -15.51 -1.89 -19.00
CA ARG A 91 -14.27 -2.55 -19.50
C ARG A 91 -13.12 -2.47 -18.49
N SER A 92 -12.95 -1.32 -17.84
CA SER A 92 -11.92 -1.16 -16.80
C SER A 92 -12.21 -2.06 -15.60
N TYR A 93 -13.46 -2.21 -15.20
CA TYR A 93 -13.89 -3.12 -14.14
C TYR A 93 -13.59 -4.59 -14.51
N CYS A 94 -14.00 -5.04 -15.69
CA CYS A 94 -13.76 -6.41 -16.16
C CYS A 94 -12.26 -6.73 -16.22
N ARG A 95 -11.45 -5.81 -16.76
CA ARG A 95 -9.98 -5.97 -16.81
C ARG A 95 -9.38 -6.02 -15.41
N GLY A 96 -9.84 -5.18 -14.48
CA GLY A 96 -9.41 -5.22 -13.09
C GLY A 96 -9.67 -6.57 -12.43
N LYS A 97 -10.84 -7.15 -12.65
CA LYS A 97 -11.17 -8.51 -12.17
C LYS A 97 -10.29 -9.57 -12.82
N ALA A 98 -10.13 -9.55 -14.15
CA ALA A 98 -9.30 -10.51 -14.86
C ALA A 98 -7.82 -10.44 -14.43
N THR A 99 -7.31 -9.24 -14.17
CA THR A 99 -5.93 -9.07 -13.69
C THR A 99 -5.76 -9.63 -12.26
N LEU A 100 -6.71 -9.36 -11.36
CA LEU A 100 -6.67 -9.93 -10.00
C LEU A 100 -6.77 -11.47 -10.03
N HIS A 101 -7.64 -12.01 -10.86
CA HIS A 101 -7.75 -13.46 -11.08
C HIS A 101 -6.39 -14.08 -11.48
N LYS A 102 -5.73 -13.53 -12.51
CA LYS A 102 -4.40 -13.99 -12.97
C LYS A 102 -3.35 -13.93 -11.85
N ILE A 103 -3.35 -12.86 -11.04
CA ILE A 103 -2.43 -12.74 -9.91
C ILE A 103 -2.73 -13.85 -8.89
N CYS A 104 -3.99 -14.07 -8.52
CA CYS A 104 -4.38 -15.12 -7.59
C CYS A 104 -3.98 -16.52 -8.10
N GLU A 105 -4.24 -16.83 -9.37
CA GLU A 105 -3.81 -18.10 -9.99
C GLU A 105 -2.30 -18.29 -9.94
N SER A 106 -1.51 -17.24 -10.17
CA SER A 106 -0.05 -17.31 -10.10
C SER A 106 0.47 -17.63 -8.70
N ILE A 107 -0.26 -17.20 -7.65
CA ILE A 107 0.11 -17.44 -6.24
C ILE A 107 -0.30 -18.83 -5.79
N VAL A 108 -1.53 -19.23 -6.07
CA VAL A 108 -2.09 -20.48 -5.55
C VAL A 108 -1.55 -21.70 -6.32
N GLY A 109 -1.34 -21.55 -7.63
CA GLY A 109 -0.91 -22.67 -8.46
C GLY A 109 -1.97 -23.78 -8.53
N LYS A 110 -1.51 -25.05 -8.72
CA LYS A 110 -2.39 -26.24 -8.85
C LYS A 110 -2.56 -27.04 -7.55
N LYS A 111 -1.83 -26.71 -6.49
CA LYS A 111 -1.86 -27.45 -5.21
C LYS A 111 -2.80 -26.80 -4.22
N LYS A 112 -3.35 -27.59 -3.28
CA LYS A 112 -4.08 -27.04 -2.13
C LYS A 112 -3.13 -26.12 -1.34
N THR A 113 -3.43 -24.82 -1.30
CA THR A 113 -2.54 -23.78 -0.78
C THR A 113 -3.20 -23.08 0.39
N LEU A 114 -2.43 -22.81 1.44
CA LEU A 114 -2.78 -21.91 2.53
C LEU A 114 -1.97 -20.63 2.39
N VAL A 115 -2.61 -19.48 2.36
CA VAL A 115 -1.94 -18.18 2.20
C VAL A 115 -2.02 -17.37 3.49
N GLY A 116 -0.85 -16.99 4.04
CA GLY A 116 -0.75 -15.97 5.07
C GLY A 116 -0.83 -14.58 4.44
N PHE A 117 -1.83 -13.82 4.82
CA PHE A 117 -2.03 -12.46 4.33
C PHE A 117 -1.68 -11.46 5.43
N GLY A 118 -0.71 -10.58 5.16
CA GLY A 118 -0.31 -9.56 6.11
C GLY A 118 -1.45 -8.56 6.40
N ASP A 119 -1.68 -8.23 7.66
CA ASP A 119 -2.76 -7.36 8.11
C ASP A 119 -2.36 -5.87 8.09
N PHE A 120 -1.97 -5.37 6.93
CA PHE A 120 -1.66 -3.94 6.75
C PHE A 120 -2.91 -3.05 6.76
N SER A 121 -4.10 -3.62 6.70
CA SER A 121 -5.37 -2.89 6.55
C SER A 121 -5.74 -2.03 7.77
N GLN A 122 -5.14 -2.29 8.93
CA GLN A 122 -5.41 -1.58 10.18
C GLN A 122 -4.54 -0.33 10.38
N GLN A 123 -3.49 -0.14 9.59
CA GLN A 123 -2.64 1.04 9.73
C GLN A 123 -3.28 2.27 9.09
N HIS A 124 -3.67 3.22 9.92
CA HIS A 124 -4.18 4.51 9.53
C HIS A 124 -3.10 5.33 8.81
N GLY A 125 -3.31 5.61 7.55
CA GLY A 125 -2.47 6.54 6.81
C GLY A 125 -2.31 6.18 5.35
N LEU A 126 -3.18 6.71 4.51
CA LEU A 126 -2.92 6.79 3.08
C LEU A 126 -1.64 7.57 2.86
N VAL A 127 -0.63 6.93 2.31
CA VAL A 127 0.59 7.66 1.91
C VAL A 127 0.19 8.69 0.87
N LYS A 128 0.27 9.97 1.25
CA LYS A 128 -0.09 11.10 0.39
C LYS A 128 0.55 10.95 -1.00
N LYS A 129 -0.21 11.23 -2.05
CA LYS A 129 0.22 11.20 -3.47
C LYS A 129 0.51 9.81 -4.07
N HIS A 130 0.20 8.71 -3.39
CA HIS A 130 0.31 7.38 -3.99
C HIS A 130 -1.07 6.80 -4.32
N PRO A 131 -1.23 6.18 -5.50
CA PRO A 131 -2.45 5.47 -5.82
C PRO A 131 -2.62 4.28 -4.87
N THR A 132 -3.81 4.13 -4.33
CA THR A 132 -4.16 3.02 -3.46
C THR A 132 -4.13 1.69 -4.22
N ALA A 133 -3.52 0.68 -3.61
CA ALA A 133 -3.58 -0.68 -4.07
C ALA A 133 -4.97 -1.29 -3.75
N PRO A 134 -5.52 -2.16 -4.58
CA PRO A 134 -6.82 -2.78 -4.36
C PRO A 134 -6.76 -3.95 -3.35
N ILE A 135 -6.16 -3.73 -2.16
CA ILE A 135 -5.85 -4.77 -1.16
C ILE A 135 -7.10 -5.57 -0.76
N LYS A 136 -8.20 -4.91 -0.38
CA LYS A 136 -9.46 -5.58 -0.01
C LYS A 136 -10.02 -6.43 -1.15
N LYS A 137 -10.00 -5.90 -2.39
CA LYS A 137 -10.48 -6.64 -3.58
C LYS A 137 -9.59 -7.84 -3.87
N PHE A 138 -8.29 -7.69 -3.72
CA PHE A 138 -7.32 -8.76 -3.90
C PHE A 138 -7.51 -9.89 -2.88
N LYS A 139 -7.61 -9.56 -1.59
CA LYS A 139 -7.87 -10.53 -0.52
C LYS A 139 -9.18 -11.29 -0.74
N ASN A 140 -10.26 -10.58 -1.12
CA ASN A 140 -11.56 -11.21 -1.42
C ASN A 140 -11.49 -12.11 -2.65
N GLU A 141 -10.72 -11.75 -3.67
CA GLU A 141 -10.52 -12.60 -4.83
C GLU A 141 -9.71 -13.84 -4.48
N LEU A 142 -8.63 -13.70 -3.70
CA LEU A 142 -7.76 -14.79 -3.27
C LEU A 142 -8.51 -15.87 -2.46
N ARG A 143 -9.46 -15.46 -1.61
CA ARG A 143 -10.33 -16.37 -0.83
C ARG A 143 -11.20 -17.32 -1.67
N LYS A 144 -11.36 -17.04 -2.96
CA LYS A 144 -12.09 -17.94 -3.87
C LYS A 144 -11.24 -19.14 -4.33
N TYR A 145 -9.93 -19.05 -4.19
CA TYR A 145 -8.99 -20.06 -4.69
C TYR A 145 -8.30 -20.84 -3.58
N CYS A 146 -8.17 -20.26 -2.39
CA CYS A 146 -7.45 -20.88 -1.28
C CYS A 146 -7.92 -20.34 0.07
N ASP A 147 -7.55 -21.04 1.14
CA ASP A 147 -7.71 -20.56 2.50
C ASP A 147 -6.74 -19.39 2.75
N VAL A 148 -7.25 -18.29 3.31
CA VAL A 148 -6.48 -17.10 3.62
C VAL A 148 -6.55 -16.81 5.11
N VAL A 149 -5.40 -16.82 5.76
CA VAL A 149 -5.22 -16.52 7.18
C VAL A 149 -4.54 -15.16 7.33
N ASP A 150 -5.07 -14.32 8.19
CA ASP A 150 -4.46 -13.05 8.53
C ASP A 150 -3.27 -13.27 9.46
N VAL A 151 -2.15 -12.65 9.12
CA VAL A 151 -0.91 -12.67 9.90
C VAL A 151 -0.56 -11.24 10.25
N ASP A 152 -0.40 -10.96 11.54
CA ASP A 152 0.07 -9.67 12.01
C ASP A 152 1.46 -9.36 11.46
N GLU A 153 1.63 -8.18 10.85
CA GLU A 153 2.88 -7.75 10.20
C GLU A 153 3.87 -7.08 11.14
N TYR A 154 3.57 -7.00 12.44
CA TYR A 154 4.43 -6.26 13.36
C TYR A 154 5.89 -6.73 13.24
N ASN A 155 6.81 -5.79 13.01
CA ASN A 155 8.26 -5.98 12.85
C ASN A 155 8.73 -6.90 11.69
N THR A 156 7.86 -7.46 10.86
CA THR A 156 8.27 -8.36 9.76
C THR A 156 9.24 -7.72 8.77
N SER A 157 9.13 -6.41 8.54
CA SER A 157 10.02 -5.66 7.65
C SER A 157 11.27 -5.08 8.33
N LYS A 158 11.40 -5.24 9.67
CA LYS A 158 12.52 -4.72 10.47
C LYS A 158 13.38 -5.83 11.08
N THR A 159 12.98 -7.07 10.92
CA THR A 159 13.63 -8.26 11.46
C THR A 159 14.18 -9.10 10.31
N CYS A 160 15.41 -9.57 10.41
CA CYS A 160 16.05 -10.42 9.41
C CYS A 160 15.34 -11.77 9.32
N ASN A 161 14.98 -12.21 8.12
CA ASN A 161 14.32 -13.50 7.93
C ASN A 161 15.24 -14.72 8.15
N CYS A 162 16.55 -14.50 8.25
CA CYS A 162 17.54 -15.57 8.47
C CYS A 162 17.88 -15.71 9.96
N CYS A 163 18.36 -14.65 10.60
CA CYS A 163 18.85 -14.71 11.99
C CYS A 163 17.88 -14.10 13.03
N HIS A 164 16.75 -13.56 12.59
CA HIS A 164 15.71 -12.92 13.42
C HIS A 164 16.22 -11.76 14.31
N LYS A 165 17.34 -11.14 13.91
CA LYS A 165 17.87 -9.92 14.56
C LYS A 165 17.39 -8.67 13.84
N PRO A 166 17.40 -7.50 14.49
CA PRO A 166 17.06 -6.23 13.86
C PRO A 166 17.95 -5.95 12.65
N ILE A 167 17.37 -5.35 11.61
CA ILE A 167 18.04 -4.99 10.36
C ILE A 167 17.98 -3.49 10.12
N GLU A 168 18.88 -2.99 9.30
CA GLU A 168 18.94 -1.59 8.92
C GLU A 168 18.60 -1.38 7.45
N LEU A 169 18.10 -0.18 7.13
CA LEU A 169 17.95 0.24 5.74
C LEU A 169 19.33 0.48 5.12
N TYR A 170 19.53 -0.05 3.93
CA TYR A 170 20.78 0.16 3.20
C TYR A 170 20.98 1.64 2.88
N LYS A 171 22.20 2.14 3.15
CA LYS A 171 22.58 3.52 2.86
C LYS A 171 23.55 3.53 1.69
N ASN A 172 23.28 4.34 0.68
CA ASN A 172 24.16 4.50 -0.47
C ASN A 172 24.49 5.97 -0.71
N LYS A 173 25.66 6.22 -1.30
CA LYS A 173 26.02 7.56 -1.78
C LYS A 173 25.25 7.86 -3.06
N VAL A 174 24.42 8.88 -3.04
CA VAL A 174 23.60 9.30 -4.19
C VAL A 174 24.11 10.64 -4.69
N ILE A 175 24.42 10.69 -5.97
CA ILE A 175 24.72 11.90 -6.73
C ILE A 175 23.54 12.15 -7.66
N ARG A 176 22.94 13.32 -7.62
CA ARG A 176 21.82 13.68 -8.49
C ARG A 176 22.26 14.66 -9.56
N LYS A 177 21.89 14.41 -10.81
CA LYS A 177 22.02 15.35 -11.89
C LYS A 177 20.94 16.43 -11.76
N MET A 178 21.33 17.68 -11.72
CA MET A 178 20.44 18.84 -11.69
C MET A 178 19.93 19.16 -13.09
N ARG A 179 18.90 20.01 -13.19
CA ARG A 179 18.30 20.41 -14.47
C ARG A 179 19.26 21.20 -15.36
N ASP A 180 20.22 21.89 -14.74
CA ASP A 180 21.31 22.65 -15.39
C ASP A 180 22.47 21.77 -15.89
N GLY A 181 22.38 20.46 -15.71
CA GLY A 181 23.42 19.51 -16.11
C GLY A 181 24.50 19.27 -15.05
N THR A 182 24.57 20.05 -13.97
CA THR A 182 25.51 19.88 -12.87
C THR A 182 25.16 18.69 -11.98
N TYR A 183 26.11 18.22 -11.18
CA TYR A 183 25.90 17.13 -10.24
C TYR A 183 25.95 17.63 -8.79
N THR A 184 25.03 17.15 -7.95
CA THR A 184 25.07 17.45 -6.52
C THR A 184 26.27 16.77 -5.85
N LYS A 185 26.76 17.33 -4.72
CA LYS A 185 27.71 16.62 -3.84
C LYS A 185 27.13 15.27 -3.42
N ALA A 186 27.99 14.26 -3.33
CA ALA A 186 27.60 12.93 -2.88
C ALA A 186 26.98 12.99 -1.47
N ARG A 187 25.74 12.53 -1.34
CA ARG A 187 25.01 12.47 -0.06
C ARG A 187 24.62 11.04 0.25
N LEU A 188 24.85 10.61 1.51
CA LEU A 188 24.30 9.35 1.99
C LEU A 188 22.78 9.43 2.02
N SER A 189 22.12 8.53 1.27
CA SER A 189 20.66 8.41 1.23
C SER A 189 20.25 6.98 1.56
N GLN A 190 19.23 6.84 2.38
CA GLN A 190 18.64 5.54 2.68
C GLN A 190 17.80 5.05 1.48
N ILE A 191 18.00 3.80 1.12
CA ILE A 191 17.18 3.10 0.11
C ILE A 191 16.11 2.31 0.86
N ASN A 192 14.88 2.82 0.87
CA ASN A 192 13.77 2.22 1.63
C ASN A 192 13.39 0.80 1.21
N SER A 193 13.75 0.38 0.00
CA SER A 193 13.46 -0.95 -0.52
C SER A 193 14.54 -1.99 -0.23
N VAL A 194 15.72 -1.57 0.24
CA VAL A 194 16.84 -2.49 0.48
C VAL A 194 17.23 -2.46 1.96
N ILE A 195 17.36 -3.64 2.53
CA ILE A 195 17.77 -3.85 3.91
C ILE A 195 19.12 -4.56 3.95
N ARG A 196 19.85 -4.35 5.03
CA ARG A 196 21.13 -4.99 5.32
C ARG A 196 21.09 -5.63 6.71
N CYS A 197 21.56 -6.87 6.80
CA CYS A 197 21.86 -7.49 8.08
C CYS A 197 23.32 -7.17 8.46
N ASN A 198 23.50 -6.65 9.66
CA ASN A 198 24.83 -6.23 10.15
C ASN A 198 25.56 -7.34 10.92
N LEU A 199 24.94 -8.52 11.07
CA LEU A 199 25.59 -9.67 11.73
C LEU A 199 26.54 -10.36 10.74
N ASN A 200 27.81 -10.45 11.10
CA ASN A 200 28.84 -11.10 10.27
C ASN A 200 28.56 -12.60 10.03
N GLU A 201 27.91 -13.24 10.98
CA GLU A 201 27.54 -14.68 10.92
C GLU A 201 26.27 -14.94 10.10
N CYS A 202 25.55 -13.88 9.72
CA CYS A 202 24.35 -14.02 8.92
C CYS A 202 24.68 -14.13 7.44
N SER A 203 24.24 -15.19 6.80
CA SER A 203 24.42 -15.40 5.34
C SER A 203 23.73 -14.33 4.49
N LEU A 204 22.83 -13.55 5.09
CA LEU A 204 22.04 -12.52 4.42
C LEU A 204 22.75 -11.17 4.51
N CYS A 205 23.50 -10.80 3.47
CA CYS A 205 24.16 -9.49 3.43
C CYS A 205 23.17 -8.36 3.10
N CYS A 206 22.48 -8.45 1.96
CA CYS A 206 21.48 -7.47 1.50
C CYS A 206 20.27 -8.17 0.87
N MET A 207 19.08 -7.60 1.06
CA MET A 207 17.84 -8.15 0.51
C MET A 207 16.82 -7.03 0.25
N ASP A 208 15.88 -7.29 -0.66
CA ASP A 208 14.70 -6.45 -0.78
C ASP A 208 13.82 -6.58 0.48
N ARG A 209 13.35 -5.43 0.98
CA ARG A 209 12.58 -5.34 2.23
C ARG A 209 11.24 -6.07 2.16
N ASP A 210 10.56 -6.01 1.03
CA ASP A 210 9.25 -6.62 0.85
C ASP A 210 9.38 -8.15 0.74
N ILE A 211 10.47 -8.64 0.12
CA ILE A 211 10.82 -10.07 0.10
C ILE A 211 11.15 -10.57 1.50
N ASN A 212 11.93 -9.83 2.28
CA ASN A 212 12.21 -10.17 3.67
C ASN A 212 10.93 -10.27 4.50
N ALA A 213 10.05 -9.27 4.39
CA ALA A 213 8.77 -9.25 5.10
C ALA A 213 7.90 -10.45 4.72
N SER A 214 7.81 -10.80 3.43
CA SER A 214 7.01 -11.93 2.97
C SER A 214 7.53 -13.28 3.49
N LYS A 215 8.86 -13.44 3.60
CA LYS A 215 9.48 -14.62 4.22
C LYS A 215 9.18 -14.71 5.71
N ASN A 216 9.23 -13.59 6.42
CA ASN A 216 8.85 -13.53 7.83
C ASN A 216 7.36 -13.84 8.05
N ILE A 217 6.47 -13.33 7.20
CA ILE A 217 5.03 -13.67 7.24
C ILE A 217 4.83 -15.17 7.02
N LEU A 218 5.53 -15.78 6.06
CA LEU A 218 5.49 -17.21 5.83
C LEU A 218 5.98 -18.02 7.05
N TYR A 219 7.06 -17.58 7.69
CA TYR A 219 7.57 -18.19 8.91
C TYR A 219 6.54 -18.11 10.05
N LEU A 220 5.93 -16.95 10.28
CA LEU A 220 4.89 -16.75 11.28
C LEU A 220 3.64 -17.60 11.00
N LEU A 221 3.21 -17.72 9.75
CA LEU A 221 2.12 -18.60 9.33
C LEU A 221 2.41 -20.07 9.67
N LYS A 222 3.65 -20.53 9.43
CA LYS A 222 4.08 -21.90 9.77
C LYS A 222 4.03 -22.15 11.29
N LEU A 223 4.48 -21.18 12.08
CA LEU A 223 4.41 -21.25 13.54
C LEU A 223 2.95 -21.31 14.02
N GLN A 224 2.10 -20.43 13.49
CA GLN A 224 0.67 -20.41 13.83
C GLN A 224 -0.02 -21.72 13.48
N LYS A 225 0.26 -22.29 12.30
CA LYS A 225 -0.26 -23.60 11.90
C LYS A 225 0.22 -24.75 12.81
N ALA A 226 1.46 -24.64 13.31
CA ALA A 226 2.04 -25.63 14.24
C ALA A 226 1.63 -25.41 15.70
N GLY A 227 0.76 -24.45 16.01
CA GLY A 227 0.36 -24.10 17.39
C GLY A 227 1.50 -23.54 18.24
N LYS A 228 2.59 -23.08 17.62
CA LYS A 228 3.76 -22.55 18.32
C LYS A 228 3.57 -21.06 18.65
N LYS A 229 4.15 -20.63 19.76
CA LYS A 229 4.13 -19.20 20.17
C LYS A 229 4.88 -18.33 19.17
N ARG A 230 4.41 -17.10 19.01
CA ARG A 230 5.06 -16.06 18.19
C ARG A 230 6.36 -15.65 18.86
N PRO A 231 7.50 -15.55 18.13
CA PRO A 231 8.77 -15.11 18.71
C PRO A 231 8.71 -13.64 19.16
N GLU A 232 9.43 -13.32 20.25
CA GLU A 232 9.46 -11.99 20.86
C GLU A 232 9.85 -10.87 19.91
N CYS A 233 10.78 -11.12 18.97
CA CYS A 233 11.21 -10.14 17.97
C CYS A 233 10.07 -9.64 17.06
N PHE A 234 8.95 -10.36 17.01
CA PHE A 234 7.75 -9.97 16.27
C PHE A 234 6.60 -9.50 17.18
N LEU A 235 6.81 -9.39 18.49
CA LEU A 235 5.84 -8.83 19.42
C LEU A 235 6.10 -7.34 19.64
N PRO A 236 5.07 -6.52 19.86
CA PRO A 236 5.25 -5.16 20.33
C PRO A 236 5.96 -5.24 21.69
N SER A 237 6.98 -4.38 21.90
CA SER A 237 7.51 -4.20 23.25
C SER A 237 6.35 -3.75 24.14
N SER A 238 6.06 -4.52 25.19
CA SER A 238 5.19 -4.05 26.26
C SER A 238 5.80 -2.73 26.74
N LYS A 239 5.08 -1.64 26.60
CA LYS A 239 5.40 -0.42 27.33
C LYS A 239 5.33 -0.86 28.80
N GLU A 240 6.43 -0.72 29.52
CA GLU A 240 6.36 -0.75 30.99
C GLU A 240 5.22 0.19 31.34
N GLU A 241 4.18 -0.36 31.96
CA GLU A 241 3.12 0.45 32.55
C GLU A 241 3.83 1.35 33.55
N ASP A 242 3.85 2.66 33.25
CA ASP A 242 4.25 3.67 34.21
C ASP A 242 3.47 3.40 35.48
N GLN A 243 4.14 2.89 36.52
CA GLN A 243 3.55 2.75 37.82
C GLN A 243 3.02 4.13 38.19
N PRO A 244 1.77 4.24 38.63
CA PRO A 244 1.23 5.52 39.06
C PRO A 244 2.11 6.04 40.20
N THR A 245 2.79 7.14 39.94
CA THR A 245 3.53 7.88 40.98
C THR A 245 2.50 8.27 42.02
N ILE A 246 2.55 7.60 43.19
CA ILE A 246 1.75 7.96 44.35
C ILE A 246 2.22 9.35 44.76
N ILE A 247 1.48 10.37 44.37
CA ILE A 247 1.65 11.72 44.89
C ILE A 247 1.11 11.68 46.30
N ASN A 248 1.99 11.53 47.29
CA ASN A 248 1.68 11.79 48.67
C ASN A 248 1.35 13.28 48.82
N CYS A 249 0.07 13.59 48.86
CA CYS A 249 -0.39 14.89 49.31
C CYS A 249 -0.21 14.98 50.83
N ASP A 250 0.96 15.42 51.27
CA ASP A 250 1.13 15.90 52.65
C ASP A 250 0.27 17.17 52.79
N THR A 251 -0.77 17.02 53.57
CA THR A 251 -1.57 18.13 54.10
C THR A 251 -0.76 18.90 55.12
N PRO A 252 -0.52 20.20 54.97
CA PRO A 252 -0.09 21.02 56.10
C PRO A 252 -1.29 21.30 56.96
N SER A 253 -1.28 20.73 58.17
CA SER A 253 -2.11 21.16 59.28
C SER A 253 -1.67 22.54 59.76
N GLY A 254 -2.61 23.44 59.98
CA GLY A 254 -2.57 24.40 61.07
C GLY A 254 -2.08 25.83 60.79
N ARG A 255 -2.90 26.77 60.71
CA ARG A 255 -3.27 27.83 61.66
C ARG A 255 -4.21 28.81 61.04
#